data_0a725a816223605f37641700832f4a7e
#
_entry.id   0a725a816223605f37641700832f4a7e
#
_cell.length_a   1.000
_cell.length_b   1.000
_cell.length_c   1.000
_cell.angle_alpha   90.00
_cell.angle_beta   90.00
_cell.angle_gamma   90.00
#
_symmetry.space_group_name_H-M   'P 1'
#
loop_
_entity.id
_entity.type
_entity.pdbx_description
1 polymer ?
#
loop_
_entity_poly.entity_id
_entity_poly.type
_entity_poly.pdbx_seq_one_letter_code
_entity_poly.pdbx_strand_id
1 'polypeptide(L)'
;WPMVATPPRRLIYVFNTFHPKVLALTARGPGLRPWPRTEYVLISAFQKKMLGIEGEIHPSPIDIKRFHPRPPSPDQFAPAARPLVVGRLSRDTADKHDAQDLALYRTLPAEGWQVRLQGATSLREQLPADPALQLTPEGSVDAADFLRGLDVFYYRTGDHVETFGRVVFEAMACGVPVVCHRHGGYADHIRHGENGFLFDTTDQAAAILHQLRHDPALRTSVGTNARRTVEDMFSPSALQARMTFFRS
;
A
#
# COMPACT_ATOMS: atom_id res chain seq x y z
N TRP A 1 -12.95 5.22 32.99
CA TRP A 1 -11.49 5.45 33.15
C TRP A 1 -11.17 5.24 34.63
N PRO A 2 -10.13 4.46 34.99
CA PRO A 2 -9.68 4.42 36.36
C PRO A 2 -9.26 5.85 36.75
N MET A 3 -9.67 6.30 37.89
CA MET A 3 -9.24 7.59 38.44
C MET A 3 -7.71 7.54 38.63
N VAL A 4 -6.99 8.20 37.76
CA VAL A 4 -5.54 8.36 37.88
C VAL A 4 -5.33 9.48 38.87
N ALA A 5 -4.61 9.22 39.96
CA ALA A 5 -4.38 10.19 41.03
C ALA A 5 -3.67 11.46 40.54
N THR A 6 -2.93 11.36 39.41
CA THR A 6 -2.32 12.48 38.71
C THR A 6 -2.61 12.38 37.21
N PRO A 7 -3.21 13.39 36.57
CA PRO A 7 -3.45 13.36 35.15
C PRO A 7 -2.11 13.31 34.38
N PRO A 8 -2.05 12.57 33.23
CA PRO A 8 -0.85 12.58 32.40
C PRO A 8 -0.59 14.00 31.91
N ARG A 9 0.68 14.36 31.76
CA ARG A 9 1.07 15.68 31.21
C ARG A 9 0.79 15.80 29.72
N ARG A 10 0.78 14.66 28.99
CA ARG A 10 0.70 14.56 27.55
C ARG A 10 -0.23 13.40 27.16
N LEU A 11 -1.05 13.59 26.15
CA LEU A 11 -1.94 12.59 25.59
C LEU A 11 -1.76 12.55 24.08
N ILE A 12 -1.31 11.41 23.56
CA ILE A 12 -1.07 11.21 22.13
C ILE A 12 -2.15 10.30 21.55
N TYR A 13 -2.88 10.81 20.58
CA TYR A 13 -3.82 10.01 19.79
C TYR A 13 -3.19 9.58 18.48
N VAL A 14 -3.14 8.27 18.24
CA VAL A 14 -2.65 7.69 16.99
C VAL A 14 -3.84 7.30 16.12
N PHE A 15 -3.97 7.93 14.97
CA PHE A 15 -5.06 7.69 14.02
C PHE A 15 -4.60 6.78 12.87
N ASN A 16 -5.21 5.58 12.77
CA ASN A 16 -4.99 4.63 11.69
C ASN A 16 -6.12 4.61 10.65
N THR A 17 -7.19 5.42 10.87
CA THR A 17 -8.40 5.42 10.06
C THR A 17 -8.94 6.84 9.89
N PHE A 18 -10.00 7.02 9.07
CA PHE A 18 -10.69 8.28 8.86
C PHE A 18 -11.94 8.45 9.76
N HIS A 19 -11.92 7.97 10.99
CA HIS A 19 -13.12 8.06 11.85
C HIS A 19 -13.31 9.48 12.45
N PRO A 20 -14.13 10.36 11.82
CA PRO A 20 -14.32 11.73 12.29
C PRO A 20 -15.03 11.80 13.65
N LYS A 21 -15.83 10.79 14.01
CA LYS A 21 -16.50 10.73 15.33
C LYS A 21 -15.49 10.58 16.47
N VAL A 22 -14.44 9.79 16.27
CA VAL A 22 -13.36 9.62 17.25
C VAL A 22 -12.58 10.93 17.38
N LEU A 23 -12.29 11.60 16.27
CA LEU A 23 -11.64 12.90 16.27
C LEU A 23 -12.44 13.94 17.05
N ALA A 24 -13.76 14.01 16.85
CA ALA A 24 -14.62 14.93 17.59
C ALA A 24 -14.62 14.67 19.11
N LEU A 25 -14.49 13.41 19.54
CA LEU A 25 -14.35 13.06 20.95
C LEU A 25 -13.02 13.53 21.54
N THR A 26 -11.92 13.41 20.78
CA THR A 26 -10.59 13.83 21.23
C THR A 26 -10.45 15.37 21.30
N ALA A 27 -11.10 16.09 20.38
CA ALA A 27 -11.03 17.55 20.32
C ALA A 27 -11.76 18.25 21.49
N ARG A 28 -12.78 17.62 22.06
CA ARG A 28 -13.61 18.24 23.10
C ARG A 28 -13.08 18.06 24.51
N GLY A 29 -12.21 17.07 24.76
CA GLY A 29 -11.81 16.68 26.12
C GLY A 29 -13.04 16.43 27.02
N PRO A 30 -12.91 15.74 28.14
CA PRO A 30 -14.01 15.58 29.08
C PRO A 30 -14.11 16.79 29.99
N GLY A 31 -14.44 17.95 29.64
CA GLY A 31 -14.80 19.12 30.45
C GLY A 31 -14.17 19.33 31.85
N LEU A 32 -13.33 18.40 32.29
CA LEU A 32 -12.61 18.40 33.57
C LEU A 32 -11.24 19.06 33.40
N ARG A 33 -10.97 20.06 34.21
CA ARG A 33 -9.66 20.73 34.27
C ARG A 33 -8.81 20.14 35.40
N PRO A 34 -7.47 20.01 35.22
CA PRO A 34 -6.69 20.27 34.01
C PRO A 34 -6.72 19.07 33.03
N TRP A 35 -6.90 19.34 31.72
CA TRP A 35 -6.77 18.34 30.65
C TRP A 35 -5.32 18.30 30.13
N PRO A 36 -4.74 17.13 29.85
CA PRO A 36 -3.37 17.03 29.36
C PRO A 36 -3.22 17.67 27.98
N ARG A 37 -2.01 18.10 27.64
CA ARG A 37 -1.67 18.53 26.29
C ARG A 37 -1.96 17.38 25.32
N THR A 38 -2.82 17.65 24.35
CA THR A 38 -3.24 16.66 23.36
C THR A 38 -2.45 16.85 22.07
N GLU A 39 -1.90 15.76 21.57
CA GLU A 39 -1.16 15.70 20.31
C GLU A 39 -1.70 14.58 19.44
N TYR A 40 -1.53 14.74 18.12
CA TYR A 40 -2.03 13.79 17.15
C TYR A 40 -0.87 13.17 16.34
N VAL A 41 -0.94 11.87 16.13
CA VAL A 41 -0.09 11.12 15.22
C VAL A 41 -0.96 10.54 14.11
N LEU A 42 -0.59 10.82 12.88
CA LEU A 42 -1.25 10.40 11.66
C LEU A 42 -0.29 9.48 10.86
N ILE A 43 -0.83 8.69 9.97
CA ILE A 43 -0.03 7.69 9.24
C ILE A 43 0.35 8.13 7.82
N SER A 44 -0.22 9.26 7.33
CA SER A 44 0.13 9.84 6.02
C SER A 44 -0.23 11.33 5.97
N ALA A 45 0.40 12.07 5.06
CA ALA A 45 0.05 13.46 4.77
C ALA A 45 -1.34 13.55 4.12
N PHE A 46 -1.71 12.56 3.32
CA PHE A 46 -3.04 12.42 2.76
C PHE A 46 -4.11 12.34 3.88
N GLN A 47 -3.90 11.50 4.89
CA GLN A 47 -4.80 11.41 6.04
C GLN A 47 -4.89 12.73 6.80
N LYS A 48 -3.74 13.40 7.04
CA LYS A 48 -3.69 14.70 7.69
C LYS A 48 -4.57 15.72 6.96
N LYS A 49 -4.43 15.81 5.64
CA LYS A 49 -5.21 16.70 4.78
C LYS A 49 -6.71 16.37 4.83
N MET A 50 -7.06 15.09 4.73
CA MET A 50 -8.46 14.66 4.72
C MET A 50 -9.18 14.91 6.06
N LEU A 51 -8.48 14.77 7.17
CA LEU A 51 -9.04 15.03 8.51
C LEU A 51 -9.01 16.53 8.88
N GLY A 52 -8.21 17.35 8.21
CA GLY A 52 -8.06 18.76 8.50
C GLY A 52 -7.46 19.04 9.89
N ILE A 53 -6.57 18.16 10.37
CA ILE A 53 -5.94 18.28 11.68
C ILE A 53 -4.42 18.36 11.57
N GLU A 54 -3.81 19.09 12.51
CA GLU A 54 -2.37 19.14 12.64
C GLU A 54 -1.84 18.00 13.51
N GLY A 55 -0.67 17.48 13.20
CA GLY A 55 -0.04 16.38 13.92
C GLY A 55 1.21 15.87 13.23
N GLU A 56 1.95 15.03 13.94
CA GLU A 56 3.10 14.32 13.41
C GLU A 56 2.69 13.19 12.46
N ILE A 57 3.51 12.92 11.44
CA ILE A 57 3.25 11.84 10.48
C ILE A 57 4.20 10.69 10.78
N HIS A 58 3.64 9.58 11.25
CA HIS A 58 4.36 8.34 11.50
C HIS A 58 3.78 7.21 10.64
N PRO A 59 4.43 6.84 9.54
CA PRO A 59 3.98 5.77 8.66
C PRO A 59 3.70 4.46 9.41
N SER A 60 2.67 3.74 9.00
CA SER A 60 2.37 2.41 9.54
C SER A 60 3.58 1.48 9.35
N PRO A 61 3.98 0.70 10.35
CA PRO A 61 5.17 -0.13 10.27
C PRO A 61 5.04 -1.22 9.21
N ILE A 62 6.12 -1.43 8.47
CA ILE A 62 6.30 -2.53 7.51
C ILE A 62 7.44 -3.42 8.01
N ASP A 63 7.21 -4.72 8.06
CA ASP A 63 8.25 -5.70 8.38
C ASP A 63 9.15 -5.95 7.15
N ILE A 64 10.18 -5.13 7.01
CA ILE A 64 11.14 -5.22 5.88
C ILE A 64 12.01 -6.49 5.91
N LYS A 65 11.99 -7.26 7.02
CA LYS A 65 12.67 -8.56 7.10
C LYS A 65 11.80 -9.67 6.52
N ARG A 66 10.50 -9.59 6.72
CA ARG A 66 9.52 -10.50 6.11
C ARG A 66 9.29 -10.17 4.64
N PHE A 67 9.07 -8.90 4.33
CA PHE A 67 8.88 -8.40 2.97
C PHE A 67 10.24 -7.96 2.41
N HIS A 68 10.87 -8.83 1.66
CA HIS A 68 12.18 -8.61 1.02
C HIS A 68 12.16 -9.16 -0.40
N PRO A 69 13.03 -8.67 -1.30
CA PRO A 69 13.13 -9.18 -2.67
C PRO A 69 13.39 -10.68 -2.69
N ARG A 70 12.94 -11.34 -3.76
CA ARG A 70 13.31 -12.75 -3.99
C ARG A 70 14.83 -12.85 -4.10
N PRO A 71 15.46 -13.83 -3.42
CA PRO A 71 16.88 -14.10 -3.65
C PRO A 71 17.14 -14.35 -5.14
N PRO A 72 18.28 -13.92 -5.67
CA PRO A 72 18.67 -14.24 -7.04
C PRO A 72 18.63 -15.75 -7.24
N SER A 73 17.87 -16.20 -8.24
CA SER A 73 17.89 -17.62 -8.65
C SER A 73 18.94 -17.80 -9.74
N PRO A 74 19.70 -18.89 -9.74
CA PRO A 74 20.60 -19.24 -10.86
C PRO A 74 19.90 -19.22 -12.21
N ASP A 75 18.61 -19.56 -12.24
CA ASP A 75 17.77 -19.57 -13.44
C ASP A 75 17.32 -18.15 -13.91
N GLN A 76 17.63 -17.08 -13.18
CA GLN A 76 17.33 -15.71 -13.64
C GLN A 76 18.10 -15.31 -14.90
N PHE A 77 19.18 -16.02 -15.21
CA PHE A 77 19.98 -15.82 -16.44
C PHE A 77 19.52 -16.70 -17.61
N ALA A 78 18.60 -17.62 -17.38
CA ALA A 78 17.99 -18.38 -18.48
C ALA A 78 16.76 -17.60 -18.99
N PRO A 79 16.69 -17.23 -20.26
CA PRO A 79 15.52 -16.60 -20.84
C PRO A 79 14.43 -17.65 -21.10
N ALA A 80 14.02 -18.40 -20.11
CA ALA A 80 12.76 -19.11 -20.19
C ALA A 80 11.67 -18.07 -20.15
N ALA A 81 11.02 -17.88 -21.28
CA ALA A 81 9.97 -16.89 -21.50
C ALA A 81 8.71 -17.24 -20.69
N ARG A 82 8.80 -17.12 -19.34
CA ARG A 82 7.57 -17.19 -18.54
C ARG A 82 6.75 -15.92 -18.77
N PRO A 83 5.44 -16.02 -18.81
CA PRO A 83 4.60 -14.83 -18.81
C PRO A 83 4.91 -13.94 -17.59
N LEU A 84 4.93 -12.62 -17.80
CA LEU A 84 5.03 -11.67 -16.69
C LEU A 84 3.75 -11.68 -15.87
N VAL A 85 3.90 -11.54 -14.57
CA VAL A 85 2.81 -11.58 -13.62
C VAL A 85 2.50 -10.19 -13.11
N VAL A 86 1.31 -9.68 -13.40
CA VAL A 86 0.75 -8.53 -12.74
C VAL A 86 -0.25 -9.01 -11.68
N GLY A 87 -0.20 -8.43 -10.49
CA GLY A 87 -1.06 -8.89 -9.42
C GLY A 87 -1.51 -7.82 -8.45
N ARG A 88 -2.51 -8.19 -7.67
CA ARG A 88 -3.11 -7.38 -6.63
C ARG A 88 -3.37 -8.23 -5.38
N LEU A 89 -3.19 -7.63 -4.21
CA LEU A 89 -3.50 -8.24 -2.93
C LEU A 89 -4.36 -7.29 -2.11
N SER A 90 -5.52 -7.75 -1.67
CA SER A 90 -6.42 -6.98 -0.79
C SER A 90 -7.28 -7.91 0.06
N ARG A 91 -8.07 -7.34 0.98
CA ARG A 91 -9.21 -8.06 1.58
C ARG A 91 -10.22 -8.43 0.49
N ASP A 92 -10.94 -9.51 0.69
CA ASP A 92 -11.94 -10.02 -0.27
C ASP A 92 -13.30 -9.34 -0.06
N THR A 93 -13.33 -8.02 -0.22
CA THR A 93 -14.53 -7.19 -0.06
C THR A 93 -14.72 -6.28 -1.27
N ALA A 94 -15.98 -6.05 -1.65
CA ALA A 94 -16.31 -5.31 -2.88
C ALA A 94 -15.75 -3.87 -2.89
N ASP A 95 -15.73 -3.18 -1.74
CA ASP A 95 -15.19 -1.84 -1.58
C ASP A 95 -13.70 -1.70 -1.92
N LYS A 96 -12.98 -2.83 -1.95
CA LYS A 96 -11.56 -2.87 -2.34
C LYS A 96 -11.36 -2.91 -3.85
N HIS A 97 -12.38 -3.10 -4.65
CA HIS A 97 -12.27 -3.24 -6.09
C HIS A 97 -13.02 -2.11 -6.81
N ASP A 98 -12.35 -1.47 -7.75
CA ASP A 98 -12.98 -0.46 -8.62
C ASP A 98 -13.55 -1.14 -9.88
N ALA A 99 -14.80 -0.84 -10.21
CA ALA A 99 -15.46 -1.41 -11.37
C ALA A 99 -14.78 -1.08 -12.70
N GLN A 100 -14.08 0.05 -12.79
CA GLN A 100 -13.33 0.45 -13.98
C GLN A 100 -12.15 -0.49 -14.28
N ASP A 101 -11.64 -1.21 -13.27
CA ASP A 101 -10.52 -2.14 -13.44
C ASP A 101 -10.93 -3.47 -14.08
N LEU A 102 -12.23 -3.78 -14.13
CA LEU A 102 -12.74 -5.01 -14.76
C LEU A 102 -12.37 -5.10 -16.24
N ALA A 103 -12.43 -3.98 -16.95
CA ALA A 103 -12.04 -3.91 -18.35
C ALA A 103 -10.53 -4.21 -18.50
N LEU A 104 -9.70 -3.60 -17.66
CA LEU A 104 -8.26 -3.81 -17.65
C LEU A 104 -7.92 -5.29 -17.37
N TYR A 105 -8.51 -5.90 -16.35
CA TYR A 105 -8.25 -7.30 -16.01
C TYR A 105 -8.64 -8.28 -17.14
N ARG A 106 -9.63 -7.94 -17.97
CA ARG A 106 -10.04 -8.73 -19.14
C ARG A 106 -9.05 -8.63 -20.30
N THR A 107 -8.39 -7.49 -20.48
CA THR A 107 -7.48 -7.26 -21.63
C THR A 107 -6.06 -7.74 -21.37
N LEU A 108 -5.59 -7.68 -20.13
CA LEU A 108 -4.22 -8.05 -19.77
C LEU A 108 -3.78 -9.46 -20.19
N PRO A 109 -4.62 -10.53 -20.10
CA PRO A 109 -4.26 -11.84 -20.62
C PRO A 109 -3.95 -11.85 -22.12
N ALA A 110 -4.74 -11.16 -22.93
CA ALA A 110 -4.51 -11.06 -24.38
C ALA A 110 -3.21 -10.31 -24.71
N GLU A 111 -2.76 -9.42 -23.82
CA GLU A 111 -1.47 -8.75 -23.91
C GLU A 111 -0.31 -9.62 -23.41
N GLY A 112 -0.57 -10.85 -22.96
CA GLY A 112 0.44 -11.83 -22.50
C GLY A 112 0.85 -11.66 -21.04
N TRP A 113 0.03 -11.06 -20.21
CA TRP A 113 0.18 -11.06 -18.77
C TRP A 113 -0.48 -12.28 -18.13
N GLN A 114 0.12 -12.80 -17.07
CA GLN A 114 -0.64 -13.53 -16.05
C GLN A 114 -1.17 -12.55 -15.02
N VAL A 115 -2.46 -12.59 -14.77
CA VAL A 115 -3.13 -11.72 -13.78
C VAL A 115 -3.43 -12.55 -12.54
N ARG A 116 -2.94 -12.10 -11.37
CA ARG A 116 -3.18 -12.77 -10.08
C ARG A 116 -3.82 -11.81 -9.11
N LEU A 117 -5.06 -12.07 -8.72
CA LEU A 117 -5.83 -11.25 -7.80
C LEU A 117 -6.15 -12.06 -6.54
N GLN A 118 -5.44 -11.81 -5.44
CA GLN A 118 -5.73 -12.42 -4.14
C GLN A 118 -6.62 -11.50 -3.31
N GLY A 119 -7.71 -12.05 -2.77
CA GLY A 119 -8.78 -11.30 -2.15
C GLY A 119 -9.69 -10.64 -3.18
N ALA A 120 -10.08 -11.39 -4.22
CA ALA A 120 -10.88 -10.89 -5.34
C ALA A 120 -11.97 -11.90 -5.78
N THR A 121 -12.39 -12.82 -4.91
CA THR A 121 -13.45 -13.78 -5.27
C THR A 121 -14.80 -13.11 -5.48
N SER A 122 -15.00 -11.92 -4.90
CA SER A 122 -16.16 -11.06 -5.16
C SER A 122 -16.29 -10.59 -6.62
N LEU A 123 -15.22 -10.69 -7.43
CA LEU A 123 -15.23 -10.33 -8.85
C LEU A 123 -15.53 -11.54 -9.78
N ARG A 124 -15.69 -12.75 -9.23
CA ARG A 124 -15.76 -14.00 -10.02
C ARG A 124 -16.89 -14.01 -11.06
N GLU A 125 -18.03 -13.44 -10.73
CA GLU A 125 -19.18 -13.36 -11.65
C GLU A 125 -19.02 -12.29 -12.74
N GLN A 126 -18.10 -11.35 -12.51
CA GLN A 126 -17.87 -10.20 -13.40
C GLN A 126 -16.69 -10.38 -14.35
N LEU A 127 -15.85 -11.38 -14.10
CA LEU A 127 -14.65 -11.65 -14.90
C LEU A 127 -14.76 -13.02 -15.59
N PRO A 128 -14.24 -13.17 -16.82
CA PRO A 128 -14.27 -14.42 -17.54
C PRO A 128 -13.40 -15.49 -16.85
N ALA A 129 -13.76 -16.75 -17.04
CA ALA A 129 -12.86 -17.85 -16.72
C ALA A 129 -11.73 -17.88 -17.76
N ASP A 130 -10.53 -17.51 -17.35
CA ASP A 130 -9.33 -17.48 -18.18
C ASP A 130 -8.16 -18.10 -17.40
N PRO A 131 -7.41 -19.06 -17.96
CA PRO A 131 -6.25 -19.66 -17.28
C PRO A 131 -5.18 -18.65 -16.88
N ALA A 132 -5.09 -17.52 -17.59
CA ALA A 132 -4.16 -16.43 -17.29
C ALA A 132 -4.71 -15.41 -16.28
N LEU A 133 -5.98 -15.56 -15.83
CA LEU A 133 -6.63 -14.71 -14.84
C LEU A 133 -7.02 -15.52 -13.61
N GLN A 134 -6.25 -15.42 -12.54
CA GLN A 134 -6.44 -16.17 -11.30
C GLN A 134 -7.06 -15.29 -10.22
N LEU A 135 -8.22 -15.69 -9.73
CA LEU A 135 -8.94 -15.06 -8.61
C LEU A 135 -8.90 -16.02 -7.41
N THR A 136 -8.25 -15.60 -6.34
CA THR A 136 -8.11 -16.42 -5.13
C THR A 136 -8.69 -15.71 -3.91
N PRO A 137 -9.18 -16.47 -2.91
CA PRO A 137 -9.58 -15.88 -1.63
C PRO A 137 -8.44 -15.14 -0.95
N GLU A 138 -8.79 -14.23 -0.05
CA GLU A 138 -7.84 -13.61 0.87
C GLU A 138 -7.07 -14.70 1.65
N GLY A 139 -5.76 -14.54 1.78
CA GLY A 139 -4.94 -15.44 2.57
C GLY A 139 -4.63 -16.80 1.93
N SER A 140 -5.00 -17.05 0.66
CA SER A 140 -4.71 -18.30 -0.04
C SER A 140 -3.21 -18.59 -0.15
N VAL A 141 -2.42 -17.55 -0.27
CA VAL A 141 -0.94 -17.58 -0.26
C VAL A 141 -0.46 -16.57 0.76
N ASP A 142 0.65 -16.87 1.44
CA ASP A 142 1.31 -15.88 2.31
C ASP A 142 1.55 -14.58 1.55
N ALA A 143 1.29 -13.44 2.19
CA ALA A 143 1.36 -12.14 1.53
C ALA A 143 2.75 -11.84 0.94
N ALA A 144 3.83 -12.19 1.67
CA ALA A 144 5.19 -11.95 1.18
C ALA A 144 5.54 -12.87 0.00
N ASP A 145 5.09 -14.14 0.04
CA ASP A 145 5.29 -15.08 -1.07
C ASP A 145 4.48 -14.69 -2.31
N PHE A 146 3.24 -14.25 -2.10
CA PHE A 146 2.41 -13.73 -3.18
C PHE A 146 3.09 -12.53 -3.86
N LEU A 147 3.48 -11.52 -3.08
CA LEU A 147 4.10 -10.30 -3.61
C LEU A 147 5.44 -10.58 -4.31
N ARG A 148 6.29 -11.44 -3.75
CA ARG A 148 7.53 -11.91 -4.40
C ARG A 148 7.29 -12.66 -5.71
N GLY A 149 6.09 -13.18 -5.91
CA GLY A 149 5.67 -13.88 -7.13
C GLY A 149 5.28 -12.96 -8.29
N LEU A 150 5.21 -11.65 -8.06
CA LEU A 150 4.78 -10.67 -9.04
C LEU A 150 5.96 -10.02 -9.76
N ASP A 151 5.74 -9.61 -11.02
CA ASP A 151 6.63 -8.71 -11.77
C ASP A 151 6.17 -7.25 -11.68
N VAL A 152 4.87 -7.03 -11.44
CA VAL A 152 4.27 -5.71 -11.20
C VAL A 152 3.12 -5.86 -10.20
N PHE A 153 3.06 -4.97 -9.24
CA PHE A 153 1.92 -4.85 -8.32
C PHE A 153 1.01 -3.71 -8.78
N TYR A 154 -0.26 -4.04 -9.04
CA TYR A 154 -1.31 -3.09 -9.42
C TYR A 154 -2.20 -2.80 -8.23
N TYR A 155 -2.54 -1.51 -8.00
CA TYR A 155 -3.40 -1.17 -6.88
C TYR A 155 -4.32 0.03 -7.13
N ARG A 156 -5.61 -0.22 -7.03
CA ARG A 156 -6.69 0.76 -7.00
C ARG A 156 -7.78 0.22 -6.08
N THR A 157 -8.40 1.07 -5.29
CA THR A 157 -9.56 0.72 -4.48
C THR A 157 -10.81 1.31 -5.09
N GLY A 158 -11.97 0.68 -4.85
CA GLY A 158 -13.28 1.25 -5.13
C GLY A 158 -13.63 2.33 -4.10
N ASP A 159 -14.74 2.15 -3.38
CA ASP A 159 -15.21 3.12 -2.39
C ASP A 159 -14.32 3.24 -1.15
N HIS A 160 -13.43 2.24 -0.94
CA HIS A 160 -12.49 2.29 0.17
C HIS A 160 -11.37 3.30 -0.06
N VAL A 161 -11.18 4.20 0.89
CA VAL A 161 -10.04 5.15 0.87
C VAL A 161 -8.92 4.62 1.77
N GLU A 162 -7.73 4.43 1.19
CA GLU A 162 -6.55 3.98 1.94
C GLU A 162 -5.93 5.14 2.73
N THR A 163 -5.87 5.00 4.05
CA THR A 163 -5.19 5.97 4.92
C THR A 163 -3.69 5.96 4.74
N PHE A 164 -3.11 4.77 4.50
CA PHE A 164 -1.68 4.56 4.23
C PHE A 164 -1.45 3.63 3.05
N GLY A 165 -2.15 2.47 3.01
CA GLY A 165 -2.00 1.45 1.97
C GLY A 165 -0.79 0.53 2.22
N ARG A 166 -0.76 -0.13 3.38
CA ARG A 166 0.35 -1.02 3.79
C ARG A 166 0.79 -1.99 2.71
N VAL A 167 -0.16 -2.61 2.00
CA VAL A 167 0.14 -3.60 0.95
C VAL A 167 0.98 -3.04 -0.19
N VAL A 168 0.84 -1.75 -0.51
CA VAL A 168 1.67 -1.06 -1.52
C VAL A 168 3.13 -1.01 -1.04
N PHE A 169 3.36 -0.63 0.22
CA PHE A 169 4.71 -0.61 0.79
C PHE A 169 5.29 -2.01 1.01
N GLU A 170 4.45 -3.00 1.27
CA GLU A 170 4.85 -4.41 1.35
C GLU A 170 5.33 -4.91 -0.03
N ALA A 171 4.65 -4.53 -1.12
CA ALA A 171 5.10 -4.80 -2.48
C ALA A 171 6.42 -4.07 -2.82
N MET A 172 6.51 -2.78 -2.48
CA MET A 172 7.74 -1.99 -2.62
C MET A 172 8.90 -2.62 -1.83
N ALA A 173 8.64 -3.09 -0.61
CA ALA A 173 9.63 -3.79 0.21
C ALA A 173 10.11 -5.09 -0.42
N CYS A 174 9.27 -5.79 -1.18
CA CYS A 174 9.65 -6.95 -1.97
C CYS A 174 10.42 -6.58 -3.26
N GLY A 175 10.68 -5.30 -3.53
CA GLY A 175 11.34 -4.84 -4.75
C GLY A 175 10.46 -4.94 -6.00
N VAL A 176 9.15 -5.02 -5.84
CA VAL A 176 8.19 -5.12 -6.94
C VAL A 176 7.76 -3.71 -7.36
N PRO A 177 7.86 -3.36 -8.65
CA PRO A 177 7.32 -2.10 -9.18
C PRO A 177 5.83 -1.98 -8.88
N VAL A 178 5.40 -0.84 -8.34
CA VAL A 178 4.01 -0.58 -8.02
C VAL A 178 3.38 0.38 -9.03
N VAL A 179 2.17 0.06 -9.47
CA VAL A 179 1.33 0.90 -10.35
C VAL A 179 0.04 1.17 -9.59
N CYS A 180 -0.11 2.38 -9.07
CA CYS A 180 -1.14 2.72 -8.10
C CYS A 180 -2.00 3.90 -8.56
N HIS A 181 -3.30 3.85 -8.26
CA HIS A 181 -4.18 5.00 -8.41
C HIS A 181 -3.70 6.16 -7.52
N ARG A 182 -3.75 7.41 -8.04
CA ARG A 182 -3.28 8.62 -7.33
C ARG A 182 -4.22 9.05 -6.19
N HIS A 183 -4.78 8.11 -5.45
CA HIS A 183 -5.73 8.40 -4.38
C HIS A 183 -5.51 7.46 -3.19
N GLY A 184 -4.95 8.01 -2.12
CA GLY A 184 -4.64 7.27 -0.89
C GLY A 184 -3.28 7.66 -0.32
N GLY A 185 -3.04 7.30 0.94
CA GLY A 185 -1.84 7.69 1.67
C GLY A 185 -0.52 7.18 1.10
N TYR A 186 -0.54 6.12 0.32
CA TYR A 186 0.66 5.63 -0.39
C TYR A 186 1.16 6.59 -1.46
N ALA A 187 0.25 7.40 -2.06
CA ALA A 187 0.61 8.33 -3.12
C ALA A 187 1.60 9.41 -2.65
N ASP A 188 1.60 9.75 -1.36
CA ASP A 188 2.54 10.71 -0.77
C ASP A 188 4.02 10.29 -0.93
N HIS A 189 4.28 9.00 -1.10
CA HIS A 189 5.61 8.41 -1.12
C HIS A 189 6.04 7.88 -2.50
N ILE A 190 5.14 7.88 -3.48
CA ILE A 190 5.44 7.40 -4.83
C ILE A 190 5.84 8.57 -5.73
N ARG A 191 7.09 8.56 -6.20
CA ARG A 191 7.58 9.43 -7.26
C ARG A 191 7.41 8.72 -8.59
N HIS A 192 6.50 9.24 -9.42
CA HIS A 192 6.11 8.65 -10.69
C HIS A 192 7.32 8.43 -11.62
N GLY A 193 7.51 7.19 -12.06
CA GLY A 193 8.62 6.78 -12.94
C GLY A 193 9.95 6.51 -12.21
N GLU A 194 10.08 6.84 -10.92
CA GLU A 194 11.30 6.61 -10.15
C GLU A 194 11.21 5.37 -9.25
N ASN A 195 10.25 5.35 -8.30
CA ASN A 195 10.07 4.29 -7.31
C ASN A 195 8.68 3.62 -7.37
N GLY A 196 7.91 3.95 -8.40
CA GLY A 196 6.57 3.46 -8.68
C GLY A 196 5.89 4.34 -9.70
N PHE A 197 4.66 4.00 -10.03
CA PHE A 197 3.86 4.76 -10.97
C PHE A 197 2.53 5.13 -10.33
N LEU A 198 2.08 6.36 -10.61
CA LEU A 198 0.76 6.85 -10.24
C LEU A 198 -0.07 7.08 -11.49
N PHE A 199 -1.33 6.65 -11.47
CA PHE A 199 -2.29 6.89 -12.56
C PHE A 199 -3.58 7.52 -12.03
N ASP A 200 -4.30 8.19 -12.90
CA ASP A 200 -5.60 8.79 -12.61
C ASP A 200 -6.73 8.08 -13.38
N THR A 201 -6.41 7.47 -14.53
CA THR A 201 -7.37 6.76 -15.38
C THR A 201 -6.90 5.33 -15.70
N THR A 202 -7.84 4.45 -16.04
CA THR A 202 -7.53 3.07 -16.44
C THR A 202 -6.64 3.03 -17.70
N ASP A 203 -6.82 3.95 -18.64
CA ASP A 203 -5.98 4.02 -19.85
C ASP A 203 -4.52 4.37 -19.51
N GLN A 204 -4.30 5.28 -18.54
CA GLN A 204 -2.94 5.57 -18.04
C GLN A 204 -2.34 4.34 -17.37
N ALA A 205 -3.12 3.59 -16.59
CA ALA A 205 -2.66 2.36 -15.97
C ALA A 205 -2.27 1.31 -17.03
N ALA A 206 -3.09 1.12 -18.07
CA ALA A 206 -2.80 0.22 -19.18
C ALA A 206 -1.52 0.62 -19.92
N ALA A 207 -1.33 1.89 -20.22
CA ALA A 207 -0.11 2.41 -20.86
C ALA A 207 1.15 2.16 -20.01
N ILE A 208 1.08 2.37 -18.69
CA ILE A 208 2.17 2.09 -17.76
C ILE A 208 2.49 0.59 -17.72
N LEU A 209 1.48 -0.27 -17.63
CA LEU A 209 1.65 -1.72 -17.66
C LEU A 209 2.26 -2.19 -18.97
N HIS A 210 1.82 -1.64 -20.11
CA HIS A 210 2.42 -1.90 -21.42
C HIS A 210 3.91 -1.49 -21.45
N GLN A 211 4.26 -0.31 -20.96
CA GLN A 211 5.66 0.13 -20.87
C GLN A 211 6.49 -0.82 -20.00
N LEU A 212 6.01 -1.14 -18.80
CA LEU A 212 6.69 -2.06 -17.87
C LEU A 212 6.84 -3.48 -18.46
N ARG A 213 5.89 -3.92 -19.29
CA ARG A 213 6.01 -5.21 -19.97
C ARG A 213 7.19 -5.28 -20.93
N HIS A 214 7.45 -4.21 -21.68
CA HIS A 214 8.44 -4.16 -22.75
C HIS A 214 9.80 -3.60 -22.31
N ASP A 215 9.90 -3.06 -21.09
CA ASP A 215 11.15 -2.51 -20.55
C ASP A 215 11.58 -3.22 -19.25
N PRO A 216 12.37 -4.30 -19.35
CA PRO A 216 12.90 -5.01 -18.18
C PRO A 216 13.83 -4.14 -17.33
N ALA A 217 14.60 -3.23 -17.95
CA ALA A 217 15.51 -2.35 -17.23
C ALA A 217 14.75 -1.37 -16.35
N LEU A 218 13.68 -0.78 -16.87
CA LEU A 218 12.77 0.08 -16.12
C LEU A 218 12.12 -0.67 -14.94
N ARG A 219 11.62 -1.90 -15.18
CA ARG A 219 11.05 -2.73 -14.08
C ARG A 219 12.07 -2.93 -12.96
N THR A 220 13.29 -3.31 -13.31
CA THR A 220 14.36 -3.55 -12.33
C THR A 220 14.73 -2.27 -11.58
N SER A 221 14.91 -1.16 -12.30
CA SER A 221 15.26 0.12 -11.71
C SER A 221 14.19 0.62 -10.73
N VAL A 222 12.93 0.63 -11.17
CA VAL A 222 11.81 1.09 -10.34
C VAL A 222 11.62 0.18 -9.11
N GLY A 223 11.72 -1.15 -9.27
CA GLY A 223 11.64 -2.09 -8.16
C GLY A 223 12.76 -1.89 -7.13
N THR A 224 13.99 -1.64 -7.59
CA THR A 224 15.14 -1.35 -6.72
C THR A 224 14.91 -0.05 -5.93
N ASN A 225 14.43 1.00 -6.59
CA ASN A 225 14.13 2.28 -5.94
C ASN A 225 12.93 2.20 -5.00
N ALA A 226 11.92 1.39 -5.35
CA ALA A 226 10.79 1.07 -4.48
C ALA A 226 11.28 0.47 -3.14
N ARG A 227 12.13 -0.55 -3.22
CA ARG A 227 12.75 -1.19 -2.04
C ARG A 227 13.52 -0.18 -1.21
N ARG A 228 14.40 0.61 -1.82
CA ARG A 228 15.19 1.64 -1.12
C ARG A 228 14.31 2.62 -0.39
N THR A 229 13.21 3.08 -1.02
CA THR A 229 12.25 3.99 -0.38
C THR A 229 11.73 3.44 0.95
N VAL A 230 11.36 2.16 0.99
CA VAL A 230 10.85 1.53 2.22
C VAL A 230 11.97 1.31 3.24
N GLU A 231 13.16 0.94 2.81
CA GLU A 231 14.34 0.83 3.69
C GLU A 231 14.68 2.16 4.37
N ASP A 232 14.66 3.26 3.61
CA ASP A 232 14.89 4.61 4.14
C ASP A 232 13.81 5.01 5.14
N MET A 233 12.53 4.73 4.84
CA MET A 233 11.40 5.01 5.72
C MET A 233 11.50 4.29 7.07
N PHE A 234 12.09 3.11 7.11
CA PHE A 234 12.21 2.28 8.32
C PHE A 234 13.66 2.04 8.73
N SER A 235 14.57 2.93 8.29
CA SER A 235 15.97 2.93 8.74
C SER A 235 16.07 3.14 10.26
N PRO A 236 17.16 2.68 10.90
CA PRO A 236 17.37 2.89 12.33
C PRO A 236 17.26 4.36 12.74
N SER A 237 17.78 5.29 11.92
CA SER A 237 17.70 6.73 12.18
C SER A 237 16.26 7.26 12.11
N ALA A 238 15.47 6.84 11.11
CA ALA A 238 14.06 7.21 10.98
C ALA A 238 13.23 6.67 12.15
N LEU A 239 13.48 5.43 12.58
CA LEU A 239 12.83 4.84 13.75
C LEU A 239 13.21 5.56 15.04
N GLN A 240 14.49 5.90 15.21
CA GLN A 240 14.96 6.64 16.39
C GLN A 240 14.31 8.03 16.48
N ALA A 241 14.20 8.74 15.37
CA ALA A 241 13.53 10.05 15.33
C ALA A 241 12.06 9.96 15.80
N ARG A 242 11.33 8.95 15.33
CA ARG A 242 9.94 8.69 15.77
C ARG A 242 9.86 8.34 17.25
N MET A 243 10.77 7.50 17.75
CA MET A 243 10.82 7.14 19.17
C MET A 243 11.08 8.36 20.06
N THR A 244 11.89 9.29 19.61
CA THR A 244 12.16 10.55 20.35
C THR A 244 10.88 11.36 20.55
N PHE A 245 10.02 11.44 19.55
CA PHE A 245 8.72 12.12 19.68
C PHE A 245 7.85 11.53 20.80
N PHE A 246 7.82 10.20 20.97
CA PHE A 246 7.02 9.57 22.03
C PHE A 246 7.63 9.70 23.43
N ARG A 247 8.92 10.00 23.52
CA ARG A 247 9.64 10.13 24.80
C ARG A 247 9.72 11.57 25.32
N SER A 248 9.55 12.56 24.43
CA SER A 248 9.52 13.99 24.77
C SER A 248 8.17 14.38 25.39
#